data_731499affbfda23daabe3c8a64e67f1c
#
_entry.id   731499affbfda23daabe3c8a64e67f1c
#
_cell.length_a   1.000
_cell.length_b   1.000
_cell.length_c   1.000
_cell.angle_alpha   90.00
_cell.angle_beta   90.00
_cell.angle_gamma   90.00
#
_symmetry.space_group_name_H-M   'P 1'
#
loop_
_entity.id
_entity.type
_entity.pdbx_description
1 polymer ?
#
loop_
_entity_poly.entity_id
_entity_poly.type
_entity_poly.pdbx_seq_one_letter_code
_entity_poly.pdbx_strand_id
1 'polypeptide(L)'
;MKRQKIKRYRFSVTQNTRRRRAATPLKAVGVVLVCLCLLTGVAFGVYKAIQSKTTGWHGEGLHRYYISPTTGTRAQGLYEINYKLYYFGSNNFLKTGWIEENGYVGYANADGELTQGEAKIDGKYYYFQPETGQLYTGWIMLDGVQYCFDETGHPRTGTYQEDGKVWELDSDGRVKNRLNGWKKTDGVLKYYDNSGAPAQGWTEIDGKDYFFVDGVSQAGWVETDAGTRYLDGNGNQMRSEERRVGKECLEWWW
;
A
#
# COMPACT_ATOMS: atom_id res chain seq x y z
N MET A 1 17.33 1.70 3.51
CA MET A 1 15.99 2.27 3.30
C MET A 1 16.08 3.79 3.14
N LYS A 2 15.93 4.31 1.92
CA LYS A 2 15.94 5.76 1.63
C LYS A 2 14.50 6.25 1.70
N ARG A 3 14.17 7.07 2.70
CA ARG A 3 12.89 7.78 2.78
C ARG A 3 12.83 8.80 1.64
N GLN A 4 11.89 8.64 0.72
CA GLN A 4 11.56 9.69 -0.24
C GLN A 4 10.77 10.79 0.46
N LYS A 5 11.33 12.00 0.45
CA LYS A 5 10.66 13.21 0.92
C LYS A 5 9.65 13.67 -0.15
N ILE A 6 8.37 13.63 0.19
CA ILE A 6 7.31 14.21 -0.63
C ILE A 6 7.45 15.73 -0.57
N LYS A 7 7.73 16.36 -1.72
CA LYS A 7 7.73 17.82 -1.86
C LYS A 7 6.27 18.32 -1.91
N ARG A 8 5.84 19.00 -0.87
CA ARG A 8 4.60 19.79 -0.90
C ARG A 8 4.84 21.02 -1.77
N TYR A 9 4.15 21.14 -2.88
CA TYR A 9 4.10 22.37 -3.65
C TYR A 9 3.08 23.33 -3.02
N ARG A 10 3.61 24.40 -2.43
CA ARG A 10 2.82 25.51 -1.94
C ARG A 10 2.83 26.58 -3.02
N PHE A 11 1.71 26.84 -3.67
CA PHE A 11 1.57 27.96 -4.59
C PHE A 11 1.41 29.25 -3.78
N SER A 12 2.41 30.12 -3.88
CA SER A 12 2.31 31.50 -3.39
C SER A 12 1.97 32.42 -4.55
N VAL A 13 0.81 33.05 -4.50
CA VAL A 13 0.43 34.12 -5.42
C VAL A 13 1.07 35.40 -4.90
N THR A 14 2.09 35.87 -5.59
CA THR A 14 2.73 37.16 -5.31
C THR A 14 2.01 38.28 -6.06
N GLN A 15 1.27 39.10 -5.34
CA GLN A 15 0.73 40.35 -5.89
C GLN A 15 1.83 41.43 -5.87
N ASN A 16 2.17 41.93 -7.05
CA ASN A 16 3.13 43.02 -7.24
C ASN A 16 2.36 44.32 -7.47
N THR A 17 2.22 45.13 -6.41
CA THR A 17 1.59 46.47 -6.49
C THR A 17 2.67 47.54 -6.59
N ARG A 18 2.89 48.10 -7.78
CA ARG A 18 3.64 49.36 -7.96
C ARG A 18 2.66 50.56 -7.95
N ARG A 19 2.77 51.37 -6.92
CA ARG A 19 2.08 52.70 -6.82
C ARG A 19 2.78 53.71 -7.70
N ARG A 20 2.01 54.42 -8.56
CA ARG A 20 2.35 55.77 -9.05
C ARG A 20 1.16 56.69 -8.75
N ARG A 21 1.46 57.79 -8.04
CA ARG A 21 0.47 58.85 -7.73
C ARG A 21 0.46 59.87 -8.87
N ALA A 22 -0.74 60.23 -9.32
CA ALA A 22 -1.04 61.55 -9.99
C ALA A 22 -2.39 62.00 -9.54
N ALA A 23 -2.49 63.25 -9.10
CA ALA A 23 -3.74 63.85 -8.55
C ALA A 23 -4.60 64.41 -9.70
N THR A 24 -5.89 64.10 -9.70
CA THR A 24 -6.92 64.61 -10.61
C THR A 24 -8.13 65.14 -9.83
N PRO A 25 -8.84 66.17 -10.33
CA PRO A 25 -9.90 66.87 -9.56
C PRO A 25 -11.13 65.99 -9.28
N LEU A 26 -11.68 66.15 -8.09
CA LEU A 26 -12.57 65.23 -7.39
C LEU A 26 -13.93 64.94 -8.06
N LYS A 27 -14.41 65.74 -9.01
CA LYS A 27 -15.69 65.52 -9.68
C LYS A 27 -15.60 64.66 -10.98
N ALA A 28 -14.49 64.68 -11.65
CA ALA A 28 -14.23 63.81 -12.82
C ALA A 28 -13.88 62.39 -12.38
N VAL A 29 -13.30 62.21 -11.20
CA VAL A 29 -12.88 60.91 -10.63
C VAL A 29 -14.11 60.03 -10.32
N GLY A 30 -15.23 60.59 -9.85
CA GLY A 30 -16.43 59.81 -9.50
C GLY A 30 -17.09 59.17 -10.74
N VAL A 31 -17.21 59.89 -11.86
CA VAL A 31 -17.84 59.37 -13.08
C VAL A 31 -16.93 58.33 -13.75
N VAL A 32 -15.63 58.59 -13.79
CA VAL A 32 -14.65 57.65 -14.34
C VAL A 32 -14.56 56.37 -13.50
N LEU A 33 -14.62 56.48 -12.16
CA LEU A 33 -14.64 55.30 -11.28
C LEU A 33 -15.91 54.46 -11.44
N VAL A 34 -17.08 55.10 -11.56
CA VAL A 34 -18.35 54.39 -11.80
C VAL A 34 -18.33 53.74 -13.18
N CYS A 35 -17.85 54.42 -14.22
CA CYS A 35 -17.71 53.81 -15.55
C CYS A 35 -16.67 52.66 -15.57
N LEU A 36 -15.55 52.82 -14.88
CA LEU A 36 -14.54 51.74 -14.73
C LEU A 36 -15.08 50.56 -13.91
N CYS A 37 -15.84 50.82 -12.85
CA CYS A 37 -16.50 49.75 -12.08
C CYS A 37 -17.57 49.02 -12.89
N LEU A 38 -18.35 49.78 -13.69
CA LEU A 38 -19.34 49.15 -14.61
C LEU A 38 -18.67 48.38 -15.73
N LEU A 39 -17.61 48.92 -16.34
CA LEU A 39 -16.85 48.24 -17.40
C LEU A 39 -16.09 47.04 -16.84
N THR A 40 -15.48 47.12 -15.67
CA THR A 40 -14.83 45.99 -15.02
C THR A 40 -15.85 44.96 -14.51
N GLY A 41 -17.00 45.38 -14.01
CA GLY A 41 -18.09 44.51 -13.62
C GLY A 41 -18.68 43.75 -14.82
N VAL A 42 -18.91 44.44 -15.95
CA VAL A 42 -19.36 43.80 -17.19
C VAL A 42 -18.25 42.92 -17.78
N ALA A 43 -17.01 43.41 -17.82
CA ALA A 43 -15.86 42.61 -18.30
C ALA A 43 -15.62 41.37 -17.42
N PHE A 44 -15.73 41.52 -16.11
CA PHE A 44 -15.62 40.40 -15.17
C PHE A 44 -16.81 39.44 -15.31
N GLY A 45 -18.03 39.94 -15.48
CA GLY A 45 -19.22 39.16 -15.73
C GLY A 45 -19.14 38.37 -17.06
N VAL A 46 -18.67 39.02 -18.15
CA VAL A 46 -18.45 38.39 -19.44
C VAL A 46 -17.29 37.40 -19.36
N TYR A 47 -16.18 37.75 -18.71
CA TYR A 47 -15.05 36.83 -18.48
C TYR A 47 -15.50 35.58 -17.70
N LYS A 48 -16.27 35.76 -16.62
CA LYS A 48 -16.81 34.66 -15.83
C LYS A 48 -17.82 33.82 -16.63
N ALA A 49 -18.65 34.44 -17.45
CA ALA A 49 -19.59 33.76 -18.32
C ALA A 49 -18.91 33.00 -19.46
N ILE A 50 -17.82 33.53 -20.02
CA ILE A 50 -16.99 32.84 -21.02
C ILE A 50 -16.23 31.69 -20.36
N GLN A 51 -15.62 31.92 -19.20
CA GLN A 51 -14.95 30.88 -18.42
C GLN A 51 -15.90 29.73 -18.05
N SER A 52 -17.13 30.03 -17.62
CA SER A 52 -18.11 28.99 -17.28
C SER A 52 -18.59 28.17 -18.47
N LYS A 53 -18.47 28.71 -19.71
CA LYS A 53 -18.77 27.98 -20.94
C LYS A 53 -17.59 27.19 -21.50
N THR A 54 -16.37 27.55 -21.13
CA THR A 54 -15.14 26.96 -21.68
C THR A 54 -14.36 26.14 -20.67
N THR A 55 -14.66 26.24 -19.37
CA THR A 55 -13.98 25.51 -18.30
C THR A 55 -14.95 24.60 -17.54
N GLY A 56 -14.43 23.62 -16.84
CA GLY A 56 -15.23 22.65 -16.10
C GLY A 56 -15.50 21.38 -16.89
N TRP A 57 -16.57 20.69 -16.53
CA TRP A 57 -16.97 19.42 -17.14
C TRP A 57 -17.63 19.61 -18.51
N HIS A 58 -17.24 18.76 -19.48
CA HIS A 58 -17.75 18.71 -20.84
C HIS A 58 -17.92 17.28 -21.32
N GLY A 59 -18.74 17.08 -22.34
CA GLY A 59 -19.02 15.77 -22.93
C GLY A 59 -19.85 14.88 -22.03
N GLU A 60 -20.14 13.67 -22.50
CA GLU A 60 -20.95 12.68 -21.81
C GLU A 60 -20.36 11.27 -21.97
N GLY A 61 -20.68 10.37 -21.05
CA GLY A 61 -20.25 8.99 -21.08
C GLY A 61 -18.71 8.85 -21.18
N LEU A 62 -18.25 8.03 -22.10
CA LEU A 62 -16.84 7.76 -22.35
C LEU A 62 -16.05 8.94 -22.96
N HIS A 63 -16.73 9.99 -23.41
CA HIS A 63 -16.10 11.20 -23.96
C HIS A 63 -16.15 12.38 -22.99
N ARG A 64 -16.40 12.11 -21.72
CA ARG A 64 -16.40 13.11 -20.66
C ARG A 64 -14.97 13.60 -20.39
N TYR A 65 -14.78 14.93 -20.31
CA TYR A 65 -13.49 15.55 -20.03
C TYR A 65 -13.65 16.80 -19.18
N TYR A 66 -12.58 17.26 -18.59
CA TYR A 66 -12.58 18.46 -17.75
C TYR A 66 -11.57 19.48 -18.28
N ILE A 67 -12.00 20.74 -18.43
CA ILE A 67 -11.12 21.85 -18.76
C ILE A 67 -10.80 22.61 -17.45
N SER A 68 -9.53 22.61 -17.11
CA SER A 68 -9.04 23.29 -15.91
C SER A 68 -9.33 24.79 -15.95
N PRO A 69 -9.99 25.37 -14.94
CA PRO A 69 -10.19 26.81 -14.87
C PRO A 69 -8.89 27.60 -14.65
N THR A 70 -7.83 26.92 -14.21
CA THR A 70 -6.52 27.53 -13.93
C THR A 70 -5.66 27.62 -15.17
N THR A 71 -5.66 26.54 -16.01
CA THR A 71 -4.78 26.45 -17.19
C THR A 71 -5.51 26.64 -18.50
N GLY A 72 -6.83 26.46 -18.54
CA GLY A 72 -7.63 26.45 -19.75
C GLY A 72 -7.41 25.22 -20.63
N THR A 73 -6.68 24.21 -20.15
CA THR A 73 -6.38 22.98 -20.87
C THR A 73 -7.21 21.80 -20.35
N ARG A 74 -7.33 20.76 -21.14
CA ARG A 74 -7.96 19.50 -20.68
C ARG A 74 -7.08 18.83 -19.64
N ALA A 75 -7.72 18.31 -18.59
CA ALA A 75 -7.07 17.50 -17.56
C ALA A 75 -6.49 16.22 -18.16
N GLN A 76 -5.36 15.76 -17.62
CA GLN A 76 -4.70 14.51 -17.97
C GLN A 76 -4.06 13.89 -16.72
N GLY A 77 -4.09 12.55 -16.62
CA GLY A 77 -3.61 11.83 -15.46
C GLY A 77 -4.49 12.03 -14.23
N LEU A 78 -3.89 11.94 -13.06
CA LEU A 78 -4.56 12.17 -11.79
C LEU A 78 -4.92 13.66 -11.61
N TYR A 79 -6.17 13.94 -11.30
CA TYR A 79 -6.67 15.30 -11.18
C TYR A 79 -7.71 15.44 -10.07
N GLU A 80 -7.56 16.45 -9.21
CA GLU A 80 -8.51 16.74 -8.14
C GLU A 80 -9.52 17.82 -8.58
N ILE A 81 -10.81 17.52 -8.41
CA ILE A 81 -11.91 18.43 -8.72
C ILE A 81 -12.88 18.42 -7.53
N ASN A 82 -13.05 19.54 -6.86
CA ASN A 82 -13.94 19.68 -5.70
C ASN A 82 -13.69 18.60 -4.61
N TYR A 83 -12.44 18.41 -4.23
CA TYR A 83 -11.99 17.42 -3.22
C TYR A 83 -12.25 15.96 -3.59
N LYS A 84 -12.49 15.67 -4.85
CA LYS A 84 -12.62 14.31 -5.40
C LYS A 84 -11.52 14.06 -6.42
N LEU A 85 -10.97 12.87 -6.41
CA LEU A 85 -9.93 12.46 -7.35
C LEU A 85 -10.55 11.81 -8.59
N TYR A 86 -9.99 12.13 -9.74
CA TYR A 86 -10.35 11.61 -11.05
C TYR A 86 -9.10 11.24 -11.82
N TYR A 87 -9.22 10.34 -12.77
CA TYR A 87 -8.14 10.02 -13.69
C TYR A 87 -8.57 10.26 -15.13
N PHE A 88 -7.81 11.08 -15.84
CA PHE A 88 -8.02 11.34 -17.27
C PHE A 88 -6.92 10.64 -18.06
N GLY A 89 -7.29 9.79 -19.00
CA GLY A 89 -6.35 9.04 -19.80
C GLY A 89 -5.45 9.93 -20.67
N SER A 90 -4.51 9.30 -21.39
CA SER A 90 -3.64 9.98 -22.37
C SER A 90 -4.40 10.69 -23.48
N ASN A 91 -5.65 10.26 -23.74
CA ASN A 91 -6.59 10.90 -24.66
C ASN A 91 -7.38 12.06 -24.03
N ASN A 92 -7.09 12.44 -22.78
CA ASN A 92 -7.77 13.47 -21.99
C ASN A 92 -9.24 13.20 -21.66
N PHE A 93 -9.73 11.98 -21.81
CA PHE A 93 -11.06 11.60 -21.37
C PHE A 93 -11.05 10.94 -19.99
N LEU A 94 -12.15 11.14 -19.26
CA LEU A 94 -12.36 10.55 -17.94
C LEU A 94 -12.35 9.03 -18.04
N LYS A 95 -11.64 8.40 -17.10
CA LYS A 95 -11.63 6.94 -16.94
C LYS A 95 -12.64 6.52 -15.88
N THR A 96 -13.25 5.34 -16.10
CA THR A 96 -14.16 4.67 -15.15
C THR A 96 -13.82 3.19 -15.10
N GLY A 97 -14.18 2.51 -14.00
CA GLY A 97 -13.80 1.11 -13.77
C GLY A 97 -12.33 0.97 -13.44
N TRP A 98 -11.75 -0.19 -13.76
CA TRP A 98 -10.33 -0.44 -13.63
C TRP A 98 -9.51 0.42 -14.60
N ILE A 99 -8.48 1.06 -14.05
CA ILE A 99 -7.56 1.95 -14.76
C ILE A 99 -6.17 1.37 -14.64
N GLU A 100 -5.53 1.09 -15.77
CA GLU A 100 -4.14 0.67 -15.85
C GLU A 100 -3.49 1.44 -17.00
N GLU A 101 -2.79 2.50 -16.67
CA GLU A 101 -2.19 3.40 -17.66
C GLU A 101 -0.98 4.13 -17.08
N ASN A 102 0.14 4.13 -17.82
CA ASN A 102 1.38 4.84 -17.44
C ASN A 102 1.91 4.47 -16.04
N GLY A 103 1.75 3.21 -15.62
CA GLY A 103 2.17 2.74 -14.29
C GLY A 103 1.22 3.11 -13.15
N TYR A 104 0.10 3.77 -13.45
CA TYR A 104 -0.99 4.01 -12.52
C TYR A 104 -1.98 2.84 -12.60
N VAL A 105 -2.30 2.24 -11.46
CA VAL A 105 -3.37 1.25 -11.32
C VAL A 105 -4.36 1.78 -10.29
N GLY A 106 -5.64 1.86 -10.63
CA GLY A 106 -6.68 2.37 -9.75
C GLY A 106 -8.06 1.91 -10.18
N TYR A 107 -9.07 2.29 -9.42
CA TYR A 107 -10.47 2.00 -9.75
C TYR A 107 -11.32 3.24 -9.56
N ALA A 108 -12.12 3.58 -10.57
CA ALA A 108 -13.08 4.67 -10.52
C ALA A 108 -14.51 4.15 -10.61
N ASN A 109 -15.43 4.78 -9.88
CA ASN A 109 -16.85 4.48 -9.97
C ASN A 109 -17.44 4.93 -11.33
N ALA A 110 -18.74 4.73 -11.53
CA ALA A 110 -19.42 5.11 -12.76
C ALA A 110 -19.37 6.62 -13.07
N ASP A 111 -19.22 7.45 -12.03
CA ASP A 111 -19.07 8.91 -12.17
C ASP A 111 -17.62 9.33 -12.44
N GLY A 112 -16.68 8.38 -12.42
CA GLY A 112 -15.26 8.59 -12.62
C GLY A 112 -14.50 9.00 -11.36
N GLU A 113 -15.13 9.00 -10.18
CA GLU A 113 -14.48 9.30 -8.92
C GLU A 113 -13.60 8.11 -8.53
N LEU A 114 -12.32 8.37 -8.26
CA LEU A 114 -11.38 7.34 -7.85
C LEU A 114 -11.70 6.81 -6.46
N THR A 115 -11.63 5.51 -6.32
CA THR A 115 -11.73 4.83 -5.04
C THR A 115 -10.50 5.12 -4.19
N GLN A 116 -10.71 5.35 -2.90
CA GLN A 116 -9.67 5.64 -1.90
C GLN A 116 -9.92 4.78 -0.67
N GLY A 117 -8.84 4.32 0.00
CA GLY A 117 -8.94 3.45 1.17
C GLY A 117 -9.39 2.04 0.81
N GLU A 118 -10.08 1.39 1.74
CA GLU A 118 -10.59 0.02 1.59
C GLU A 118 -11.80 -0.01 0.64
N ALA A 119 -11.81 -0.99 -0.27
CA ALA A 119 -12.93 -1.21 -1.17
C ALA A 119 -13.13 -2.69 -1.49
N LYS A 120 -14.39 -3.06 -1.70
CA LYS A 120 -14.75 -4.38 -2.22
C LYS A 120 -15.27 -4.24 -3.64
N ILE A 121 -14.54 -4.79 -4.61
CA ILE A 121 -14.86 -4.72 -6.04
C ILE A 121 -14.99 -6.16 -6.54
N ASP A 122 -16.12 -6.49 -7.15
CA ASP A 122 -16.42 -7.84 -7.65
C ASP A 122 -16.19 -8.96 -6.60
N GLY A 123 -16.53 -8.64 -5.33
CA GLY A 123 -16.42 -9.58 -4.22
C GLY A 123 -15.02 -9.70 -3.61
N LYS A 124 -14.01 -9.03 -4.14
CA LYS A 124 -12.61 -9.06 -3.68
C LYS A 124 -12.25 -7.75 -2.95
N TYR A 125 -11.44 -7.83 -1.90
CA TYR A 125 -10.96 -6.68 -1.17
C TYR A 125 -9.72 -6.09 -1.84
N TYR A 126 -9.61 -4.76 -1.78
CA TYR A 126 -8.49 -3.97 -2.28
C TYR A 126 -8.25 -2.79 -1.34
N TYR A 127 -7.05 -2.26 -1.35
CA TYR A 127 -6.73 -1.01 -0.69
C TYR A 127 -6.14 -0.02 -1.69
N PHE A 128 -6.69 1.18 -1.73
CA PHE A 128 -6.23 2.26 -2.58
C PHE A 128 -5.65 3.38 -1.73
N GLN A 129 -4.53 3.95 -2.17
CA GLN A 129 -3.88 5.06 -1.47
C GLN A 129 -4.83 6.25 -1.36
N PRO A 130 -5.06 6.81 -0.16
CA PRO A 130 -6.04 7.89 0.03
C PRO A 130 -5.72 9.16 -0.77
N GLU A 131 -4.43 9.47 -0.97
CA GLU A 131 -4.00 10.70 -1.63
C GLU A 131 -4.01 10.60 -3.16
N THR A 132 -3.97 9.41 -3.72
CA THR A 132 -3.79 9.19 -5.15
C THR A 132 -4.82 8.27 -5.78
N GLY A 133 -5.56 7.50 -4.99
CA GLY A 133 -6.43 6.43 -5.49
C GLY A 133 -5.67 5.30 -6.20
N GLN A 134 -4.33 5.22 -6.04
CA GLN A 134 -3.54 4.16 -6.63
C GLN A 134 -3.67 2.87 -5.82
N LEU A 135 -3.85 1.74 -6.51
CA LEU A 135 -3.91 0.42 -5.91
C LEU A 135 -2.65 0.15 -5.09
N TYR A 136 -2.83 -0.34 -3.88
CA TYR A 136 -1.74 -0.71 -2.99
C TYR A 136 -1.37 -2.19 -3.15
N THR A 137 -0.08 -2.48 -3.14
CA THR A 137 0.47 -3.83 -3.15
C THR A 137 1.55 -3.97 -2.07
N GLY A 138 1.80 -5.20 -1.60
CA GLY A 138 2.78 -5.46 -0.54
C GLY A 138 2.23 -5.20 0.86
N TRP A 139 3.12 -4.88 1.80
CA TRP A 139 2.82 -4.71 3.21
C TRP A 139 2.37 -3.31 3.56
N ILE A 140 1.26 -3.18 4.29
CA ILE A 140 0.75 -1.92 4.83
C ILE A 140 0.33 -2.06 6.29
N MET A 141 0.43 -0.96 7.04
CA MET A 141 -0.11 -0.84 8.39
C MET A 141 -1.33 0.09 8.33
N LEU A 142 -2.51 -0.44 8.66
CA LEU A 142 -3.76 0.31 8.73
C LEU A 142 -4.29 0.21 10.17
N ASP A 143 -4.47 1.35 10.82
CA ASP A 143 -4.97 1.45 12.20
C ASP A 143 -4.28 0.51 13.20
N GLY A 144 -2.96 0.35 13.06
CA GLY A 144 -2.16 -0.52 13.91
C GLY A 144 -2.22 -2.01 13.56
N VAL A 145 -2.94 -2.39 12.52
CA VAL A 145 -3.02 -3.76 12.00
C VAL A 145 -2.22 -3.88 10.71
N GLN A 146 -1.40 -4.92 10.62
CA GLN A 146 -0.58 -5.18 9.43
C GLN A 146 -1.34 -6.05 8.44
N TYR A 147 -1.30 -5.67 7.17
CA TYR A 147 -1.88 -6.38 6.02
C TYR A 147 -0.83 -6.66 4.96
N CYS A 148 -1.07 -7.69 4.16
CA CYS A 148 -0.26 -8.00 3.00
C CYS A 148 -1.12 -8.22 1.77
N PHE A 149 -0.80 -7.49 0.68
CA PHE A 149 -1.44 -7.62 -0.63
C PHE A 149 -0.45 -8.17 -1.65
N ASP A 150 -0.92 -8.96 -2.59
CA ASP A 150 -0.11 -9.47 -3.69
C ASP A 150 0.14 -8.39 -4.76
N GLU A 151 0.85 -8.74 -5.81
CA GLU A 151 1.21 -7.85 -6.91
C GLU A 151 -0.03 -7.37 -7.72
N THR A 152 -1.14 -8.09 -7.61
CA THR A 152 -2.42 -7.73 -8.23
C THR A 152 -3.34 -6.95 -7.30
N GLY A 153 -2.87 -6.63 -6.07
CA GLY A 153 -3.59 -5.89 -5.04
C GLY A 153 -4.63 -6.72 -4.29
N HIS A 154 -4.64 -8.05 -4.45
CA HIS A 154 -5.50 -8.91 -3.64
C HIS A 154 -4.86 -9.22 -2.29
N PRO A 155 -5.65 -9.39 -1.22
CA PRO A 155 -5.12 -9.84 0.06
C PRO A 155 -4.43 -11.20 -0.09
N ARG A 156 -3.20 -11.31 0.43
CA ARG A 156 -2.56 -12.62 0.61
C ARG A 156 -3.24 -13.32 1.79
N THR A 157 -3.43 -14.63 1.68
CA THR A 157 -4.16 -15.42 2.69
C THR A 157 -3.39 -16.68 3.06
N GLY A 158 -3.69 -17.23 4.26
CA GLY A 158 -3.04 -18.44 4.75
C GLY A 158 -1.60 -18.19 5.19
N THR A 159 -0.73 -19.18 4.98
CA THR A 159 0.69 -19.06 5.33
C THR A 159 1.46 -18.37 4.20
N TYR A 160 2.12 -17.26 4.52
CA TYR A 160 2.94 -16.51 3.58
C TYR A 160 4.36 -16.35 4.09
N GLN A 161 5.34 -16.62 3.23
CA GLN A 161 6.77 -16.51 3.55
C GLN A 161 7.45 -15.46 2.69
N GLU A 162 8.23 -14.58 3.33
CA GLU A 162 9.06 -13.57 2.67
C GLU A 162 10.26 -13.23 3.56
N ASP A 163 11.44 -13.03 2.97
CA ASP A 163 12.69 -12.72 3.67
C ASP A 163 13.00 -13.67 4.84
N GLY A 164 12.73 -14.96 4.67
CA GLY A 164 12.95 -15.99 5.67
C GLY A 164 11.99 -15.98 6.87
N LYS A 165 10.98 -15.13 6.86
CA LYS A 165 9.95 -15.04 7.90
C LYS A 165 8.63 -15.61 7.40
N VAL A 166 7.84 -16.15 8.32
CA VAL A 166 6.54 -16.77 8.02
C VAL A 166 5.44 -16.08 8.81
N TRP A 167 4.38 -15.71 8.10
CA TRP A 167 3.18 -15.09 8.67
C TRP A 167 1.96 -15.96 8.41
N GLU A 168 1.00 -15.91 9.32
CA GLU A 168 -0.34 -16.42 9.13
C GLU A 168 -1.28 -15.25 8.87
N LEU A 169 -1.93 -15.25 7.70
CA LEU A 169 -2.83 -14.22 7.22
C LEU A 169 -4.26 -14.74 7.19
N ASP A 170 -5.23 -13.87 7.50
CA ASP A 170 -6.66 -14.19 7.34
C ASP A 170 -7.16 -13.98 5.90
N SER A 171 -8.47 -14.14 5.70
CA SER A 171 -9.11 -13.97 4.39
C SER A 171 -9.00 -12.58 3.81
N ASP A 172 -8.73 -11.58 4.64
CA ASP A 172 -8.65 -10.16 4.26
C ASP A 172 -7.20 -9.66 4.18
N GLY A 173 -6.23 -10.60 4.30
CA GLY A 173 -4.80 -10.29 4.25
C GLY A 173 -4.22 -9.73 5.55
N ARG A 174 -4.99 -9.74 6.65
CA ARG A 174 -4.56 -9.29 7.96
C ARG A 174 -3.62 -10.29 8.60
N VAL A 175 -2.53 -9.82 9.17
CA VAL A 175 -1.63 -10.65 9.96
C VAL A 175 -2.33 -11.08 11.25
N LYS A 176 -2.63 -12.38 11.37
CA LYS A 176 -3.12 -12.98 12.61
C LYS A 176 -2.01 -13.16 13.62
N ASN A 177 -0.94 -13.83 13.18
CA ASN A 177 0.22 -14.12 14.00
C ASN A 177 1.48 -14.18 13.15
N ARG A 178 2.62 -13.75 13.71
CA ARG A 178 3.92 -14.23 13.28
C ARG A 178 4.05 -15.65 13.81
N LEU A 179 4.41 -16.60 12.96
CA LEU A 179 4.64 -17.96 13.42
C LEU A 179 5.85 -17.96 14.39
N ASN A 180 5.66 -18.54 15.55
CA ASN A 180 6.72 -18.82 16.51
C ASN A 180 6.40 -20.12 17.25
N GLY A 181 7.43 -20.81 17.73
CA GLY A 181 7.27 -22.09 18.39
C GLY A 181 6.80 -23.20 17.45
N TRP A 182 6.30 -24.29 18.03
CA TRP A 182 5.81 -25.44 17.29
C TRP A 182 4.47 -25.12 16.58
N LYS A 183 4.44 -25.31 15.25
CA LYS A 183 3.25 -25.12 14.40
C LYS A 183 3.14 -26.24 13.38
N LYS A 184 1.91 -26.65 13.07
CA LYS A 184 1.63 -27.59 11.99
C LYS A 184 1.35 -26.80 10.72
N THR A 185 2.26 -26.89 9.74
CA THR A 185 2.16 -26.19 8.45
C THR A 185 2.14 -27.24 7.35
N ASP A 186 1.11 -27.22 6.50
CA ASP A 186 0.90 -28.19 5.42
C ASP A 186 0.97 -29.65 5.87
N GLY A 187 0.45 -29.92 7.08
CA GLY A 187 0.44 -31.25 7.68
C GLY A 187 1.73 -31.65 8.39
N VAL A 188 2.81 -30.87 8.26
CA VAL A 188 4.13 -31.11 8.88
C VAL A 188 4.27 -30.24 10.14
N LEU A 189 4.73 -30.84 11.23
CA LEU A 189 5.07 -30.12 12.45
C LEU A 189 6.43 -29.43 12.28
N LYS A 190 6.45 -28.11 12.32
CA LYS A 190 7.64 -27.29 12.21
C LYS A 190 7.79 -26.38 13.45
N TYR A 191 9.03 -26.02 13.75
CA TYR A 191 9.36 -25.03 14.76
C TYR A 191 9.85 -23.73 14.12
N TYR A 192 9.29 -22.63 14.55
CA TYR A 192 9.63 -21.28 14.09
C TYR A 192 10.24 -20.49 15.23
N ASP A 193 11.32 -19.77 14.95
CA ASP A 193 11.97 -18.91 15.93
C ASP A 193 11.14 -17.64 16.23
N ASN A 194 11.63 -16.79 17.14
CA ASN A 194 10.94 -15.55 17.52
C ASN A 194 10.88 -14.50 16.40
N SER A 195 11.63 -14.69 15.32
CA SER A 195 11.55 -13.83 14.13
C SER A 195 10.48 -14.31 13.14
N GLY A 196 9.92 -15.51 13.35
CA GLY A 196 9.01 -16.18 12.43
C GLY A 196 9.72 -16.96 11.34
N ALA A 197 11.05 -17.14 11.43
CA ALA A 197 11.79 -17.99 10.52
C ALA A 197 11.72 -19.46 10.94
N PRO A 198 11.69 -20.43 10.01
CA PRO A 198 11.84 -21.83 10.32
C PRO A 198 13.20 -22.07 11.00
N ALA A 199 13.21 -22.79 12.12
CA ALA A 199 14.43 -23.08 12.85
C ALA A 199 15.42 -23.84 11.97
N GLN A 200 16.71 -23.53 12.13
CA GLN A 200 17.82 -24.17 11.42
C GLN A 200 18.93 -24.55 12.40
N GLY A 201 19.50 -25.74 12.20
CA GLY A 201 20.60 -26.22 13.03
C GLY A 201 20.17 -26.54 14.46
N TRP A 202 21.13 -26.47 15.41
CA TRP A 202 20.89 -26.74 16.82
C TRP A 202 20.10 -25.61 17.49
N THR A 203 19.01 -25.98 18.17
CA THR A 203 18.12 -25.05 18.87
C THR A 203 17.72 -25.69 20.20
N GLU A 204 17.94 -24.98 21.30
CA GLU A 204 17.44 -25.37 22.62
C GLU A 204 15.99 -24.93 22.81
N ILE A 205 15.11 -25.86 23.16
CA ILE A 205 13.69 -25.61 23.41
C ILE A 205 13.31 -26.32 24.71
N ASP A 206 12.86 -25.59 25.71
CA ASP A 206 12.47 -26.10 27.04
C ASP A 206 13.55 -26.99 27.67
N GLY A 207 14.83 -26.57 27.55
CA GLY A 207 15.97 -27.26 28.11
C GLY A 207 16.40 -28.55 27.37
N LYS A 208 15.89 -28.74 26.15
CA LYS A 208 16.25 -29.86 25.27
C LYS A 208 16.83 -29.35 23.97
N ASP A 209 17.88 -30.03 23.49
CA ASP A 209 18.50 -29.70 22.21
C ASP A 209 17.85 -30.47 21.07
N TYR A 210 17.41 -29.76 20.05
CA TYR A 210 16.90 -30.26 18.78
C TYR A 210 17.82 -29.83 17.64
N PHE A 211 17.81 -30.62 16.57
CA PHE A 211 18.44 -30.20 15.32
C PHE A 211 17.38 -30.05 14.23
N PHE A 212 17.30 -28.88 13.62
CA PHE A 212 16.28 -28.54 12.62
C PHE A 212 16.89 -28.39 11.23
N VAL A 213 16.12 -28.85 10.24
CA VAL A 213 16.28 -28.51 8.81
C VAL A 213 14.96 -27.95 8.34
N ASP A 214 14.94 -26.70 7.93
CA ASP A 214 13.73 -25.98 7.48
C ASP A 214 12.55 -26.09 8.48
N GLY A 215 12.86 -25.92 9.75
CA GLY A 215 11.88 -26.00 10.85
C GLY A 215 11.50 -27.43 11.26
N VAL A 216 11.87 -28.44 10.50
CA VAL A 216 11.56 -29.85 10.83
C VAL A 216 12.65 -30.45 11.71
N SER A 217 12.27 -30.94 12.90
CA SER A 217 13.22 -31.61 13.79
C SER A 217 13.69 -32.92 13.14
N GLN A 218 15.00 -33.15 13.20
CA GLN A 218 15.63 -34.38 12.73
C GLN A 218 15.62 -35.42 13.83
N ALA A 219 15.66 -36.71 13.44
CA ALA A 219 15.76 -37.83 14.36
C ALA A 219 16.84 -38.80 13.87
N GLY A 220 17.42 -39.63 14.76
CA GLY A 220 18.50 -40.55 14.45
C GLY A 220 19.88 -39.87 14.53
N TRP A 221 20.81 -40.36 13.73
CA TRP A 221 22.18 -39.84 13.70
C TRP A 221 22.23 -38.58 12.83
N VAL A 222 22.68 -37.49 13.44
CA VAL A 222 22.89 -36.19 12.76
C VAL A 222 24.38 -35.88 12.78
N GLU A 223 24.97 -35.71 11.61
CA GLU A 223 26.35 -35.32 11.40
C GLU A 223 26.43 -33.82 11.09
N THR A 224 27.25 -33.09 11.82
CA THR A 224 27.51 -31.67 11.65
C THR A 224 29.00 -31.40 11.79
N ASP A 225 29.44 -30.19 11.43
CA ASP A 225 30.83 -29.76 11.62
C ASP A 225 31.28 -29.85 13.09
N ALA A 226 30.35 -29.83 14.04
CA ALA A 226 30.59 -29.98 15.48
C ALA A 226 30.63 -31.43 15.97
N GLY A 227 30.51 -32.41 15.01
CA GLY A 227 30.50 -33.85 15.29
C GLY A 227 29.14 -34.51 15.10
N THR A 228 29.12 -35.83 15.34
CA THR A 228 27.91 -36.65 15.16
C THR A 228 27.19 -36.82 16.49
N ARG A 229 25.88 -36.58 16.49
CA ARG A 229 25.00 -36.72 17.67
C ARG A 229 23.79 -37.56 17.34
N TYR A 230 23.22 -38.25 18.32
CA TYR A 230 22.02 -39.04 18.16
C TYR A 230 20.82 -38.34 18.78
N LEU A 231 19.73 -38.24 18.01
CA LEU A 231 18.45 -37.67 18.40
C LEU A 231 17.42 -38.81 18.53
N ASP A 232 16.56 -38.74 19.54
CA ASP A 232 15.46 -39.68 19.74
C ASP A 232 14.35 -39.49 18.66
N GLY A 233 13.33 -40.34 18.68
CA GLY A 233 12.21 -40.23 17.74
C GLY A 233 11.40 -38.95 17.83
N ASN A 234 11.57 -38.17 18.89
CA ASN A 234 10.95 -36.86 19.08
C ASN A 234 11.92 -35.71 18.68
N GLY A 235 13.13 -36.03 18.22
CA GLY A 235 14.15 -35.07 17.82
C GLY A 235 14.97 -34.49 18.96
N ASN A 236 14.86 -35.05 20.20
CA ASN A 236 15.69 -34.56 21.33
C ASN A 236 17.07 -35.21 21.28
N GLN A 237 18.12 -34.40 21.57
CA GLN A 237 19.46 -34.98 21.73
C GLN A 237 19.52 -35.91 22.96
N MET A 238 19.89 -37.15 22.72
CA MET A 238 20.16 -38.12 23.78
C MET A 238 21.56 -37.92 24.35
N ARG A 239 21.67 -37.77 25.67
CA ARG A 239 22.96 -37.73 26.37
C ARG A 239 23.62 -39.09 26.35
N SER A 240 24.95 -39.15 26.45
CA SER A 240 25.72 -40.37 26.39
C SER A 240 25.31 -41.44 27.43
N GLU A 241 24.77 -41.02 28.55
CA GLU A 241 24.26 -41.87 29.63
C GLU A 241 22.92 -42.52 29.25
N GLU A 242 22.03 -41.82 28.58
CA GLU A 242 20.74 -42.37 28.10
C GLU A 242 20.91 -43.35 26.95
N ARG A 243 21.99 -43.22 26.15
CA ARG A 243 22.34 -44.17 25.10
C ARG A 243 22.81 -45.51 25.67
N ARG A 244 23.43 -45.57 26.83
CA ARG A 244 23.83 -46.80 27.48
C ARG A 244 22.62 -47.61 27.90
N VAL A 245 21.64 -46.99 28.55
CA VAL A 245 20.42 -47.65 29.03
C VAL A 245 19.63 -48.27 27.84
N GLY A 246 19.53 -47.57 26.72
CA GLY A 246 18.85 -48.09 25.52
C GLY A 246 19.55 -49.27 24.85
N LYS A 247 20.89 -49.32 24.92
CA LYS A 247 21.67 -50.47 24.44
C LYS A 247 21.55 -51.70 25.34
N GLU A 248 21.57 -51.51 26.64
CA GLU A 248 21.41 -52.61 27.61
C GLU A 248 20.04 -53.25 27.55
N CYS A 249 18.97 -52.49 27.24
CA CYS A 249 17.62 -53.04 27.01
C CYS A 249 17.50 -53.88 25.74
N LEU A 250 18.29 -53.64 24.71
CA LEU A 250 18.27 -54.42 23.45
C LEU A 250 19.10 -55.70 23.54
N GLU A 251 20.08 -55.78 24.42
CA GLU A 251 20.92 -57.00 24.62
C GLU A 251 20.25 -58.07 25.48
N TRP A 252 19.13 -57.79 26.16
CA TRP A 252 18.37 -58.74 26.98
C TRP A 252 17.27 -59.51 26.24
N TRP A 253 17.16 -59.38 24.92
CA TRP A 253 16.13 -60.01 24.09
C TRP A 253 16.69 -60.98 23.06
N TRP A 254 17.89 -61.60 23.32
CA TRP A 254 18.44 -62.75 22.55
C TRP A 254 18.77 -63.88 23.45
#